data_9e53ef594e529dd444b071051c2ba9d9
#
_entry.id   9e53ef594e529dd444b071051c2ba9d9
#
_cell.length_a   1.000
_cell.length_b   1.000
_cell.length_c   1.000
_cell.angle_alpha   90.00
_cell.angle_beta   90.00
_cell.angle_gamma   90.00
#
_symmetry.space_group_name_H-M   'P 1'
#
loop_
_entity.id
_entity.type
_entity.pdbx_description
1 polymer ?
#
loop_
_entity_poly.entity_id
_entity_poly.type
_entity_poly.pdbx_seq_one_letter_code
_entity_poly.pdbx_strand_id
1 'polypeptide(L)'
;MLRRRPRPAHSAIALIERRGRLLICRRRPGGFLGGYWEFPGGKRRPGERWAACLRRELREELGVTVKAVRPLMTLRHLQGPSPVICKVYRCAIARGRPRPLAATTLRWVPVRRLARYRFPPANRPLLARLRS
;
A
#
# COMPACT_ATOMS: atom_id res chain seq x y z
N MET A 1 32.04 -13.42 15.46
CA MET A 1 30.72 -13.95 15.06
C MET A 1 30.07 -12.91 14.16
N LEU A 2 29.79 -13.27 12.90
CA LEU A 2 29.17 -12.37 11.94
C LEU A 2 27.66 -12.33 12.21
N ARG A 3 27.15 -11.16 12.54
CA ARG A 3 25.70 -10.95 12.62
C ARG A 3 25.12 -10.99 11.22
N ARG A 4 24.12 -11.84 10.99
CA ARG A 4 23.38 -11.82 9.75
C ARG A 4 22.62 -10.50 9.64
N ARG A 5 22.73 -9.86 8.48
CA ARG A 5 21.89 -8.70 8.18
C ARG A 5 20.43 -9.14 8.14
N PRO A 6 19.48 -8.38 8.72
CA PRO A 6 18.06 -8.71 8.62
C PRO A 6 17.67 -8.82 7.15
N ARG A 7 16.91 -9.86 6.81
CA ARG A 7 16.33 -9.96 5.48
C ARG A 7 15.29 -8.88 5.29
N PRO A 8 15.22 -8.23 4.12
CA PRO A 8 14.17 -7.22 3.86
C PRO A 8 12.79 -7.84 3.99
N ALA A 9 11.87 -7.12 4.62
CA ALA A 9 10.46 -7.42 4.53
C ALA A 9 9.97 -6.98 3.14
N HIS A 10 9.12 -7.78 2.53
CA HIS A 10 8.54 -7.50 1.22
C HIS A 10 7.07 -7.18 1.37
N SER A 11 6.64 -6.07 0.80
CA SER A 11 5.24 -5.65 0.76
C SER A 11 4.82 -5.30 -0.66
N ALA A 12 3.54 -5.43 -0.94
CA ALA A 12 2.93 -4.93 -2.17
C ALA A 12 1.80 -3.98 -1.81
N ILE A 13 1.76 -2.82 -2.44
CA ILE A 13 0.67 -1.84 -2.23
C ILE A 13 0.03 -1.46 -3.55
N ALA A 14 -1.22 -1.05 -3.49
CA ALA A 14 -2.04 -0.76 -4.65
C ALA A 14 -2.44 0.70 -4.72
N LEU A 15 -2.24 1.29 -5.90
CA LEU A 15 -2.91 2.51 -6.31
C LEU A 15 -4.15 2.09 -7.08
N ILE A 16 -5.27 1.98 -6.37
CA ILE A 16 -6.55 1.61 -6.99
C ILE A 16 -7.18 2.86 -7.55
N GLU A 17 -7.32 2.91 -8.86
CA GLU A 17 -7.84 4.08 -9.57
C GLU A 17 -9.31 3.91 -9.94
N ARG A 18 -10.09 4.98 -9.72
CA ARG A 18 -11.47 5.07 -10.19
C ARG A 18 -11.80 6.56 -10.43
N ARG A 19 -12.16 6.89 -11.67
CA ARG A 19 -12.57 8.25 -12.06
C ARG A 19 -11.57 9.33 -11.61
N GLY A 20 -10.26 9.09 -11.82
CA GLY A 20 -9.22 10.04 -11.49
C GLY A 20 -8.89 10.15 -10.00
N ARG A 21 -9.39 9.23 -9.18
CA ARG A 21 -9.14 9.19 -7.74
C ARG A 21 -8.46 7.91 -7.34
N LEU A 22 -7.70 7.98 -6.25
CA LEU A 22 -7.04 6.83 -5.64
C LEU A 22 -7.71 6.50 -4.31
N LEU A 23 -7.81 5.20 -4.01
CA LEU A 23 -8.34 4.72 -2.74
C LEU A 23 -7.26 4.73 -1.67
N ILE A 24 -7.49 5.45 -0.58
CA ILE A 24 -6.62 5.46 0.58
C ILE A 24 -7.35 4.96 1.82
N CYS A 25 -6.59 4.42 2.76
CA CYS A 25 -7.11 3.81 3.99
C CYS A 25 -6.47 4.49 5.19
N ARG A 26 -7.24 4.70 6.25
CA ARG A 26 -6.70 5.21 7.50
C ARG A 26 -6.41 4.07 8.46
N ARG A 27 -5.17 3.97 8.94
CA ARG A 27 -4.77 2.96 9.92
C ARG A 27 -5.51 3.18 11.23
N ARG A 28 -5.86 2.07 11.88
CA ARG A 28 -6.48 2.10 13.20
C ARG A 28 -5.57 2.83 14.20
N PRO A 29 -6.13 3.55 15.18
CA PRO A 29 -5.32 4.21 16.21
C PRO A 29 -4.58 3.18 17.05
N GLY A 30 -3.46 3.60 17.63
CA GLY A 30 -2.57 2.72 18.40
C GLY A 30 -1.54 2.04 17.50
N GLY A 31 -0.43 1.59 18.10
CA GLY A 31 0.65 0.95 17.38
C GLY A 31 1.44 1.92 16.50
N PHE A 32 2.36 1.34 15.72
CA PHE A 32 3.24 2.11 14.84
C PHE A 32 2.45 2.80 13.72
N LEU A 33 2.59 4.12 13.61
CA LEU A 33 1.90 4.94 12.62
C LEU A 33 0.36 4.84 12.66
N GLY A 34 -0.21 4.56 13.82
CA GLY A 34 -1.67 4.57 14.01
C GLY A 34 -2.26 5.93 13.66
N GLY A 35 -3.40 5.93 12.96
CA GLY A 35 -4.06 7.15 12.52
C GLY A 35 -3.52 7.76 11.23
N TYR A 36 -2.35 7.30 10.74
CA TYR A 36 -1.84 7.71 9.44
C TYR A 36 -2.66 7.10 8.31
N TRP A 37 -2.63 7.74 7.15
CA TRP A 37 -3.22 7.23 5.92
C TRP A 37 -2.21 6.38 5.17
N GLU A 38 -2.69 5.42 4.40
CA GLU A 38 -1.86 4.52 3.60
C GLU A 38 -2.60 4.06 2.35
N PHE A 39 -1.84 3.55 1.39
CA PHE A 39 -2.42 2.80 0.28
C PHE A 39 -2.64 1.36 0.73
N PRO A 40 -3.72 0.69 0.27
CA PRO A 40 -3.99 -0.67 0.68
C PRO A 40 -2.94 -1.65 0.15
N GLY A 41 -2.71 -2.71 0.89
CA GLY A 41 -1.73 -3.73 0.57
C GLY A 41 -1.16 -4.35 1.82
N GLY A 42 -0.10 -5.13 1.69
CA GLY A 42 0.49 -5.78 2.84
C GLY A 42 1.69 -6.65 2.52
N LYS A 43 2.09 -7.45 3.52
CA LYS A 43 3.32 -8.24 3.47
C LYS A 43 3.19 -9.46 2.57
N ARG A 44 4.22 -9.69 1.76
CA ARG A 44 4.35 -10.88 0.93
C ARG A 44 4.72 -12.08 1.80
N ARG A 45 4.03 -13.18 1.57
CA ARG A 45 4.35 -14.46 2.21
C ARG A 45 5.53 -15.13 1.48
N PRO A 46 6.33 -15.97 2.16
CA PRO A 46 7.39 -16.71 1.51
C PRO A 46 6.86 -17.54 0.33
N GLY A 47 7.55 -17.43 -0.82
CA GLY A 47 7.15 -18.14 -2.04
C GLY A 47 5.97 -17.57 -2.80
N GLU A 48 5.30 -16.55 -2.26
CA GLU A 48 4.18 -15.89 -2.90
C GLU A 48 4.66 -14.95 -4.01
N ARG A 49 4.02 -14.98 -5.17
CA ARG A 49 4.30 -14.01 -6.24
C ARG A 49 3.79 -12.62 -5.83
N TRP A 50 4.49 -11.58 -6.26
CA TRP A 50 4.15 -10.20 -5.89
C TRP A 50 2.71 -9.81 -6.24
N ALA A 51 2.28 -10.09 -7.48
CA ALA A 51 0.91 -9.78 -7.88
C ALA A 51 -0.12 -10.60 -7.11
N ALA A 52 0.19 -11.85 -6.78
CA ALA A 52 -0.68 -12.70 -5.96
C ALA A 52 -0.80 -12.16 -4.54
N CYS A 53 0.31 -11.67 -3.97
CA CYS A 53 0.30 -10.98 -2.68
C CYS A 53 -0.66 -9.79 -2.69
N LEU A 54 -0.53 -8.93 -3.70
CA LEU A 54 -1.40 -7.76 -3.83
C LEU A 54 -2.87 -8.17 -3.89
N ARG A 55 -3.20 -9.14 -4.73
CA ARG A 55 -4.59 -9.62 -4.90
C ARG A 55 -5.15 -10.19 -3.59
N ARG A 56 -4.36 -10.98 -2.89
CA ARG A 56 -4.75 -11.56 -1.60
C ARG A 56 -4.99 -10.48 -0.56
N GLU A 57 -4.05 -9.54 -0.41
CA GLU A 57 -4.17 -8.45 0.56
C GLU A 57 -5.40 -7.57 0.30
N LEU A 58 -5.68 -7.26 -0.96
CA LEU A 58 -6.84 -6.44 -1.29
C LEU A 58 -8.17 -7.15 -1.03
N ARG A 59 -8.21 -8.48 -1.20
CA ARG A 59 -9.38 -9.26 -0.80
C ARG A 59 -9.56 -9.24 0.72
N GLU A 60 -8.48 -9.45 1.46
CA GLU A 60 -8.52 -9.49 2.93
C GLU A 60 -8.87 -8.13 3.54
N GLU A 61 -8.28 -7.05 3.03
CA GLU A 61 -8.45 -5.72 3.60
C GLU A 61 -9.68 -4.97 3.11
N LEU A 62 -10.09 -5.19 1.88
CA LEU A 62 -11.16 -4.41 1.23
C LEU A 62 -12.32 -5.25 0.70
N GLY A 63 -12.14 -6.56 0.56
CA GLY A 63 -13.17 -7.42 -0.03
C GLY A 63 -13.34 -7.24 -1.52
N VAL A 64 -12.30 -6.83 -2.25
CA VAL A 64 -12.37 -6.60 -3.69
C VAL A 64 -11.43 -7.50 -4.47
N THR A 65 -11.79 -7.76 -5.73
CA THR A 65 -10.93 -8.37 -6.73
C THR A 65 -10.51 -7.27 -7.71
N VAL A 66 -9.22 -7.22 -8.04
CA VAL A 66 -8.67 -6.19 -8.91
C VAL A 66 -8.26 -6.74 -10.27
N LYS A 67 -8.17 -5.83 -11.24
CA LYS A 67 -7.76 -6.09 -12.61
C LYS A 67 -6.74 -5.04 -13.08
N ALA A 68 -6.15 -5.25 -14.25
CA ALA A 68 -5.20 -4.32 -14.86
C ALA A 68 -4.04 -3.99 -13.92
N VAL A 69 -3.53 -5.01 -13.23
CA VAL A 69 -2.43 -4.86 -12.27
C VAL A 69 -1.14 -4.60 -13.03
N ARG A 70 -0.54 -3.41 -12.82
CA ARG A 70 0.69 -2.99 -13.49
C ARG A 70 1.68 -2.41 -12.49
N PRO A 71 2.96 -2.84 -12.52
CA PRO A 71 3.96 -2.26 -11.63
C PRO A 71 4.23 -0.80 -11.98
N LEU A 72 4.38 0.05 -10.96
CA LEU A 72 4.74 1.45 -11.12
C LEU A 72 6.16 1.72 -10.67
N MET A 73 6.50 1.33 -9.45
CA MET A 73 7.81 1.60 -8.86
C MET A 73 8.05 0.70 -7.66
N THR A 74 9.29 0.72 -7.17
CA THR A 74 9.68 0.02 -5.94
C THR A 74 10.16 1.06 -4.94
N LEU A 75 9.63 1.01 -3.73
CA LEU A 75 10.09 1.80 -2.60
C LEU A 75 11.02 0.96 -1.74
N ARG A 76 12.12 1.57 -1.30
CA ARG A 76 13.05 0.95 -0.35
C ARG A 76 13.20 1.89 0.81
N HIS A 77 12.97 1.40 2.02
CA HIS A 77 13.08 2.23 3.23
C HIS A 77 13.42 1.36 4.44
N LEU A 78 13.71 2.04 5.56
CA LEU A 78 13.91 1.39 6.84
C LEU A 78 12.67 1.59 7.70
N GLN A 79 12.24 0.54 8.37
CA GLN A 79 11.26 0.58 9.44
C GLN A 79 12.00 0.25 10.73
N GLY A 80 12.47 1.31 11.44
CA GLY A 80 13.48 1.15 12.46
C GLY A 80 14.77 0.61 11.81
N PRO A 81 15.40 -0.45 12.35
CA PRO A 81 16.58 -1.06 11.73
C PRO A 81 16.25 -2.02 10.58
N SER A 82 14.97 -2.30 10.35
CA SER A 82 14.54 -3.33 9.40
C SER A 82 14.35 -2.77 8.00
N PRO A 83 15.04 -3.31 6.98
CA PRO A 83 14.82 -2.89 5.60
C PRO A 83 13.45 -3.38 5.10
N VAL A 84 12.80 -2.55 4.30
CA VAL A 84 11.53 -2.88 3.65
C VAL A 84 11.65 -2.59 2.16
N ILE A 85 11.22 -3.55 1.35
CA ILE A 85 11.06 -3.39 -0.09
C ILE A 85 9.57 -3.46 -0.38
N CYS A 86 9.04 -2.39 -0.97
CA CYS A 86 7.62 -2.28 -1.26
C CYS A 86 7.42 -2.06 -2.75
N LYS A 87 6.75 -3.00 -3.42
CA LYS A 87 6.37 -2.84 -4.82
C LYS A 87 5.01 -2.17 -4.91
N VAL A 88 4.96 -1.12 -5.72
CA VAL A 88 3.76 -0.32 -5.94
C VAL A 88 3.16 -0.66 -7.29
N TYR A 89 1.87 -1.00 -7.28
CA TYR A 89 1.13 -1.35 -8.49
C TYR A 89 -0.03 -0.40 -8.72
N ARG A 90 -0.32 -0.11 -9.99
CA ARG A 90 -1.60 0.49 -10.38
C ARG A 90 -2.58 -0.62 -10.71
N CYS A 91 -3.83 -0.44 -10.34
CA CYS A 91 -4.89 -1.39 -10.67
C CYS A 91 -6.27 -0.74 -10.60
N ALA A 92 -7.28 -1.49 -10.99
CA ALA A 92 -8.68 -1.08 -10.90
C ALA A 92 -9.50 -2.19 -10.26
N ILE A 93 -10.65 -1.85 -9.71
CA ILE A 93 -11.57 -2.85 -9.16
C ILE A 93 -12.26 -3.57 -10.30
N ALA A 94 -12.17 -4.90 -10.31
CA ALA A 94 -12.89 -5.75 -11.23
C ALA A 94 -14.22 -6.20 -10.64
N ARG A 95 -14.26 -6.44 -9.32
CA ARG A 95 -15.42 -7.01 -8.63
C ARG A 95 -15.41 -6.61 -7.16
N GLY A 96 -16.59 -6.36 -6.63
CA GLY A 96 -16.78 -6.05 -5.22
C GLY A 96 -16.80 -4.55 -4.93
N ARG A 97 -17.30 -4.21 -3.74
CA ARG A 97 -17.33 -2.84 -3.23
C ARG A 97 -16.35 -2.74 -2.07
N PRO A 98 -15.38 -1.80 -2.11
CA PRO A 98 -14.39 -1.67 -1.03
C PRO A 98 -15.06 -1.43 0.32
N ARG A 99 -14.61 -2.18 1.32
CA ARG A 99 -15.03 -2.05 2.72
C ARG A 99 -13.82 -1.96 3.63
N PRO A 100 -13.87 -1.17 4.72
CA PRO A 100 -12.73 -1.02 5.63
C PRO A 100 -12.62 -2.21 6.59
N LEU A 101 -12.21 -3.37 6.08
CA LEU A 101 -12.10 -4.60 6.88
C LEU A 101 -10.87 -4.60 7.79
N ALA A 102 -9.84 -3.80 7.46
CA ALA A 102 -8.59 -3.71 8.21
C ALA A 102 -8.21 -2.28 8.59
N ALA A 103 -9.06 -1.30 8.27
CA ALA A 103 -8.83 0.12 8.52
C ALA A 103 -10.04 0.74 9.19
N THR A 104 -9.91 2.00 9.65
CA THR A 104 -11.05 2.72 10.22
C THR A 104 -11.89 3.41 9.15
N THR A 105 -11.26 3.87 8.08
CA THR A 105 -11.91 4.70 7.06
C THR A 105 -11.26 4.46 5.70
N LEU A 106 -12.08 4.52 4.66
CA LEU A 106 -11.63 4.55 3.25
C LEU A 106 -12.02 5.88 2.64
N ARG A 107 -11.19 6.40 1.73
CA ARG A 107 -11.52 7.58 0.94
C ARG A 107 -10.98 7.47 -0.47
N TRP A 108 -11.78 7.94 -1.42
CA TRP A 108 -11.36 8.17 -2.80
C TRP A 108 -10.86 9.60 -2.92
N VAL A 109 -9.58 9.79 -3.23
CA VAL A 109 -8.93 11.10 -3.19
C VAL A 109 -8.25 11.39 -4.53
N PRO A 110 -8.50 12.56 -5.16
CA PRO A 110 -7.74 12.95 -6.34
C PRO A 110 -6.28 13.20 -5.97
N VAL A 111 -5.37 12.88 -6.89
CA VAL A 111 -3.93 12.97 -6.65
C VAL A 111 -3.52 14.34 -6.08
N ARG A 112 -4.08 15.43 -6.62
CA ARG A 112 -3.75 16.79 -6.18
C ARG A 112 -4.08 17.07 -4.71
N ARG A 113 -4.92 16.24 -4.08
CA ARG A 113 -5.33 16.40 -2.68
C ARG A 113 -4.63 15.44 -1.72
N LEU A 114 -3.81 14.53 -2.23
CA LEU A 114 -3.10 13.56 -1.37
C LEU A 114 -2.21 14.24 -0.33
N ALA A 115 -1.64 15.41 -0.65
CA ALA A 115 -0.80 16.16 0.29
C ALA A 115 -1.56 16.65 1.54
N ARG A 116 -2.90 16.64 1.52
CA ARG A 116 -3.72 17.02 2.67
C ARG A 116 -3.86 15.91 3.70
N TYR A 117 -3.41 14.71 3.36
CA TYR A 117 -3.51 13.53 4.22
C TYR A 117 -2.14 13.18 4.78
N ARG A 118 -2.11 12.73 6.02
CA ARG A 118 -0.86 12.39 6.70
C ARG A 118 -0.44 10.98 6.35
N PHE A 119 0.49 10.86 5.41
CA PHE A 119 1.14 9.60 5.03
C PHE A 119 2.45 9.44 5.78
N PRO A 120 2.91 8.19 6.01
CA PRO A 120 4.24 7.96 6.57
C PRO A 120 5.33 8.57 5.67
N PRO A 121 6.45 9.04 6.27
CA PRO A 121 7.56 9.60 5.48
C PRO A 121 8.09 8.68 4.40
N ALA A 122 8.03 7.36 4.60
CA ALA A 122 8.46 6.36 3.61
C ALA A 122 7.70 6.47 2.28
N ASN A 123 6.52 7.07 2.26
CA ASN A 123 5.71 7.24 1.05
C ASN A 123 6.05 8.51 0.25
N ARG A 124 6.96 9.36 0.75
CA ARG A 124 7.31 10.62 0.07
C ARG A 124 7.74 10.42 -1.39
N PRO A 125 8.63 9.47 -1.73
CA PRO A 125 9.00 9.25 -3.13
C PRO A 125 7.82 8.88 -4.02
N LEU A 126 6.89 8.09 -3.50
CA LEU A 126 5.68 7.70 -4.22
C LEU A 126 4.77 8.91 -4.45
N LEU A 127 4.51 9.70 -3.41
CA LEU A 127 3.67 10.90 -3.51
C LEU A 127 4.27 11.92 -4.48
N ALA A 128 5.60 12.08 -4.49
CA ALA A 128 6.30 12.94 -5.43
C ALA A 128 6.14 12.44 -6.86
N ARG A 129 6.26 11.13 -7.08
CA ARG A 129 6.07 10.49 -8.39
C ARG A 129 4.66 10.73 -8.94
N LEU A 130 3.64 10.64 -8.09
CA LEU A 130 2.25 10.81 -8.48
C LEU A 130 1.91 12.25 -8.88
N ARG A 131 2.65 13.24 -8.33
CA ARG A 131 2.45 14.66 -8.61
C ARG A 131 3.20 15.16 -9.85
N SER A 132 4.14 14.39 -10.35
CA SER A 132 4.93 14.80 -11.52
C SER A 132 4.21 14.48 -12.84
#